data_f98e71c23bd136bb9264287bbe2795fb
#
_entry.id   f98e71c23bd136bb9264287bbe2795fb
#
_cell.length_a   1.000
_cell.length_b   1.000
_cell.length_c   1.000
_cell.angle_alpha   90.00
_cell.angle_beta   90.00
_cell.angle_gamma   90.00
#
_symmetry.space_group_name_H-M   'P 1'
#
loop_
_entity.id
_entity.type
_entity.pdbx_description
1 polymer ?
#
loop_
_entity_poly.entity_id
_entity_poly.type
_entity_poly.pdbx_seq_one_letter_code
_entity_poly.pdbx_strand_id
1 'polypeptide(L)'
;MNIIIIGAGPAGMVAAINAKNENNNVILIEKNDRVGKKLLATGNGRCNYTNLNLSENNYSSPSFVKKTLEEFSNHDLINYFSLLGLESTTDGNRVYPITLKANSVLNTLLYWLDKKGIDIRSNTEVKEIKKNKNGFDVITSHDKIEADIVIAAFGGKSMPASGSDGKSFEILKKLGLKITELKPALTQVKLESKYLKHLSGTKVIGKAKLFKGNKEIDERNGEILFTNYGISGPPILDLSVNISEGNFIEVPLINNVDENTVDKLYSRYYMLEDFSLEEYLMGIVDKKFIHYIIDYLNLDKKIAMNMISMPDFQKIIEILLKSKFKVIGTTGFKNSQVTRGGVDLSEVNNYDYSSKKFENLYIIGEALNIDGDCGGYNLHFAFASGYRLGKMLSENNL
;
A
#
# COMPACT_ATOMS: atom_id res chain seq x y z
N MET A 1 13.59 -32.17 4.28
CA MET A 1 12.76 -31.53 5.34
C MET A 1 11.37 -31.26 4.80
N ASN A 2 10.36 -31.33 5.68
CA ASN A 2 9.00 -30.93 5.38
C ASN A 2 8.80 -29.44 5.73
N ILE A 3 8.67 -28.59 4.72
CA ILE A 3 8.48 -27.15 4.88
C ILE A 3 7.02 -26.82 4.56
N ILE A 4 6.30 -26.27 5.54
CA ILE A 4 4.94 -25.80 5.36
C ILE A 4 4.90 -24.29 5.32
N ILE A 5 4.38 -23.73 4.21
CA ILE A 5 4.21 -22.31 3.99
C ILE A 5 2.72 -21.97 4.06
N ILE A 6 2.35 -21.09 4.99
CA ILE A 6 0.97 -20.70 5.24
C ILE A 6 0.68 -19.38 4.56
N GLY A 7 -0.11 -19.41 3.49
CA GLY A 7 -0.49 -18.28 2.68
C GLY A 7 0.22 -18.25 1.33
N ALA A 8 -0.56 -18.42 0.25
CA ALA A 8 -0.07 -18.38 -1.14
C ALA A 8 -0.21 -16.97 -1.75
N GLY A 9 0.25 -15.96 -1.01
CA GLY A 9 0.49 -14.60 -1.47
C GLY A 9 1.90 -14.46 -2.09
N PRO A 10 2.29 -13.23 -2.47
CA PRO A 10 3.61 -12.94 -3.07
C PRO A 10 4.79 -13.54 -2.29
N ALA A 11 4.84 -13.30 -0.97
CA ALA A 11 5.90 -13.79 -0.12
C ALA A 11 5.96 -15.32 -0.07
N GLY A 12 4.81 -15.97 0.13
CA GLY A 12 4.73 -17.44 0.24
C GLY A 12 5.06 -18.16 -1.06
N MET A 13 4.57 -17.65 -2.21
CA MET A 13 4.87 -18.25 -3.51
C MET A 13 6.37 -18.18 -3.84
N VAL A 14 7.01 -17.02 -3.63
CA VAL A 14 8.45 -16.84 -3.87
C VAL A 14 9.28 -17.66 -2.88
N ALA A 15 8.88 -17.72 -1.60
CA ALA A 15 9.54 -18.58 -0.61
C ALA A 15 9.46 -20.06 -1.03
N ALA A 16 8.31 -20.52 -1.50
CA ALA A 16 8.13 -21.91 -1.95
C ALA A 16 9.03 -22.26 -3.16
N ILE A 17 9.05 -21.39 -4.18
CA ILE A 17 9.87 -21.58 -5.37
C ILE A 17 11.36 -21.70 -5.03
N ASN A 18 11.84 -20.86 -4.10
CA ASN A 18 13.27 -20.80 -3.76
C ASN A 18 13.70 -21.80 -2.67
N ALA A 19 12.78 -22.23 -1.78
CA ALA A 19 13.08 -23.25 -0.77
C ALA A 19 13.09 -24.68 -1.33
N LYS A 20 12.48 -24.92 -2.49
CA LYS A 20 12.36 -26.24 -3.09
C LYS A 20 13.67 -26.69 -3.74
N ASN A 21 14.21 -27.79 -3.23
CA ASN A 21 15.31 -28.56 -3.80
C ASN A 21 15.01 -30.06 -3.66
N GLU A 22 15.97 -30.92 -3.94
CA GLU A 22 15.81 -32.40 -3.87
C GLU A 22 15.56 -32.89 -2.44
N ASN A 23 16.05 -32.18 -1.41
CA ASN A 23 15.96 -32.56 -0.01
C ASN A 23 14.75 -31.97 0.71
N ASN A 24 14.06 -31.00 0.10
CA ASN A 24 12.96 -30.27 0.71
C ASN A 24 11.62 -30.64 0.06
N ASN A 25 10.71 -31.17 0.87
CA ASN A 25 9.31 -31.28 0.51
C ASN A 25 8.59 -29.98 0.93
N VAL A 26 8.06 -29.23 -0.03
CA VAL A 26 7.43 -27.93 0.20
C VAL A 26 5.93 -28.02 -0.06
N ILE A 27 5.14 -27.69 0.95
CA ILE A 27 3.67 -27.60 0.89
C ILE A 27 3.25 -26.14 1.07
N LEU A 28 2.53 -25.61 0.09
CA LEU A 28 2.01 -24.24 0.10
C LEU A 28 0.50 -24.26 0.37
N ILE A 29 0.07 -23.76 1.53
CA ILE A 29 -1.33 -23.82 1.98
C ILE A 29 -2.01 -22.47 1.72
N GLU A 30 -3.20 -22.52 1.09
CA GLU A 30 -4.05 -21.34 0.83
C GLU A 30 -5.50 -21.63 1.26
N LYS A 31 -6.06 -20.74 2.06
CA LYS A 31 -7.45 -20.90 2.52
C LYS A 31 -8.52 -20.65 1.45
N ASN A 32 -8.19 -19.83 0.44
CA ASN A 32 -9.08 -19.58 -0.68
C ASN A 32 -9.04 -20.69 -1.72
N ASP A 33 -10.03 -20.67 -2.62
CA ASP A 33 -10.13 -21.55 -3.79
C ASP A 33 -8.98 -21.41 -4.80
N ARG A 34 -8.27 -20.26 -4.79
CA ARG A 34 -7.14 -19.97 -5.66
C ARG A 34 -6.10 -19.08 -4.97
N VAL A 35 -4.85 -19.26 -5.36
CA VAL A 35 -3.72 -18.51 -4.86
C VAL A 35 -3.64 -17.09 -5.45
N GLY A 36 -2.92 -16.19 -4.80
CA GLY A 36 -2.57 -14.86 -5.35
C GLY A 36 -3.72 -13.86 -5.48
N LYS A 37 -4.89 -14.07 -4.86
CA LYS A 37 -6.06 -13.19 -5.01
C LYS A 37 -5.74 -11.71 -4.75
N LYS A 38 -5.00 -11.40 -3.67
CA LYS A 38 -4.64 -10.01 -3.35
C LYS A 38 -3.65 -9.42 -4.35
N LEU A 39 -2.73 -10.24 -4.88
CA LEU A 39 -1.77 -9.81 -5.90
C LEU A 39 -2.46 -9.23 -7.14
N LEU A 40 -3.56 -9.86 -7.58
CA LEU A 40 -4.32 -9.43 -8.76
C LEU A 40 -4.95 -8.03 -8.62
N ALA A 41 -5.20 -7.57 -7.39
CA ALA A 41 -5.77 -6.24 -7.13
C ALA A 41 -4.71 -5.14 -7.00
N THR A 42 -3.44 -5.49 -6.88
CA THR A 42 -2.35 -4.52 -6.64
C THR A 42 -2.09 -3.63 -7.86
N GLY A 43 -1.71 -2.36 -7.60
CA GLY A 43 -1.44 -1.39 -8.65
C GLY A 43 -2.63 -1.18 -9.62
N ASN A 44 -3.87 -1.24 -9.12
CA ASN A 44 -5.10 -1.21 -9.94
C ASN A 44 -5.12 -2.32 -11.01
N GLY A 45 -4.71 -3.54 -10.64
CA GLY A 45 -4.66 -4.69 -11.53
C GLY A 45 -3.40 -4.77 -12.41
N ARG A 46 -2.46 -3.81 -12.27
CA ARG A 46 -1.22 -3.76 -13.04
C ARG A 46 -0.01 -4.41 -12.33
N CYS A 47 -0.10 -4.61 -10.99
CA CYS A 47 0.98 -5.12 -10.15
C CYS A 47 2.25 -4.24 -10.19
N ASN A 48 2.20 -3.08 -9.51
CA ASN A 48 3.41 -2.32 -9.22
C ASN A 48 4.24 -3.08 -8.18
N TYR A 49 5.25 -3.83 -8.61
CA TYR A 49 5.92 -4.80 -7.76
C TYR A 49 7.22 -4.31 -7.10
N THR A 50 7.79 -3.19 -7.58
CA THR A 50 8.92 -2.49 -6.94
C THR A 50 8.98 -1.02 -7.39
N ASN A 51 10.00 -0.31 -6.92
CA ASN A 51 10.25 1.10 -7.22
C ASN A 51 11.75 1.32 -7.48
N LEU A 52 12.09 2.16 -8.47
CA LEU A 52 13.49 2.48 -8.76
C LEU A 52 14.15 3.30 -7.64
N ASN A 53 13.36 4.09 -6.89
CA ASN A 53 13.80 4.85 -5.72
C ASN A 53 13.57 4.07 -4.41
N LEU A 54 13.93 2.78 -4.41
CA LEU A 54 13.81 1.93 -3.23
C LEU A 54 14.79 2.34 -2.14
N SER A 55 14.27 2.61 -0.94
CA SER A 55 15.06 2.93 0.26
C SER A 55 14.37 2.38 1.51
N GLU A 56 15.16 2.08 2.54
CA GLU A 56 14.63 1.71 3.84
C GLU A 56 13.74 2.79 4.47
N ASN A 57 13.96 4.06 4.12
CA ASN A 57 13.16 5.19 4.61
C ASN A 57 11.73 5.22 4.06
N ASN A 58 11.44 4.41 3.05
CA ASN A 58 10.06 4.21 2.57
C ASN A 58 9.24 3.26 3.43
N TYR A 59 9.76 2.75 4.54
CA TYR A 59 9.10 1.77 5.39
C TYR A 59 8.96 2.26 6.83
N SER A 60 7.93 1.79 7.54
CA SER A 60 7.67 2.11 8.95
C SER A 60 8.77 1.62 9.91
N SER A 61 9.61 0.68 9.47
CA SER A 61 10.68 0.09 10.28
C SER A 61 11.99 0.03 9.48
N PRO A 62 12.65 1.17 9.21
CA PRO A 62 13.82 1.25 8.34
C PRO A 62 14.96 0.31 8.75
N SER A 63 15.29 0.28 10.03
CA SER A 63 16.40 -0.54 10.57
C SER A 63 16.19 -2.05 10.39
N PHE A 64 14.93 -2.52 10.43
CA PHE A 64 14.60 -3.92 10.19
C PHE A 64 14.70 -4.28 8.72
N VAL A 65 14.17 -3.41 7.85
CA VAL A 65 14.08 -3.65 6.39
C VAL A 65 15.44 -3.48 5.71
N LYS A 66 16.33 -2.63 6.23
CA LYS A 66 17.63 -2.29 5.62
C LYS A 66 18.39 -3.51 5.14
N LYS A 67 18.58 -4.52 6.01
CA LYS A 67 19.28 -5.76 5.67
C LYS A 67 18.63 -6.50 4.49
N THR A 68 17.30 -6.53 4.44
CA THR A 68 16.55 -7.13 3.33
C THR A 68 16.86 -6.46 2.01
N LEU A 69 16.88 -5.12 1.99
CA LEU A 69 17.10 -4.33 0.77
C LEU A 69 18.57 -4.35 0.31
N GLU A 70 19.53 -4.45 1.25
CA GLU A 70 20.96 -4.60 0.94
C GLU A 70 21.25 -5.95 0.27
N GLU A 71 20.56 -7.02 0.66
CA GLU A 71 20.76 -8.37 0.11
C GLU A 71 19.85 -8.69 -1.08
N PHE A 72 18.77 -7.94 -1.26
CA PHE A 72 17.85 -8.10 -2.39
C PHE A 72 17.22 -6.75 -2.75
N SER A 73 17.89 -6.06 -3.66
CA SER A 73 17.51 -4.72 -4.15
C SER A 73 16.36 -4.77 -5.17
N ASN A 74 15.91 -3.59 -5.59
CA ASN A 74 14.95 -3.47 -6.70
C ASN A 74 15.50 -4.06 -8.02
N HIS A 75 16.79 -3.89 -8.29
CA HIS A 75 17.44 -4.50 -9.46
C HIS A 75 17.48 -6.02 -9.38
N ASP A 76 17.75 -6.57 -8.18
CA ASP A 76 17.73 -8.01 -7.96
C ASP A 76 16.33 -8.59 -8.19
N LEU A 77 15.28 -7.90 -7.73
CA LEU A 77 13.91 -8.33 -7.96
C LEU A 77 13.53 -8.28 -9.45
N ILE A 78 13.94 -7.22 -10.17
CA ILE A 78 13.72 -7.11 -11.62
C ILE A 78 14.43 -8.26 -12.35
N ASN A 79 15.70 -8.50 -12.03
CA ASN A 79 16.47 -9.60 -12.59
C ASN A 79 15.88 -10.98 -12.25
N TYR A 80 15.44 -11.17 -11.01
CA TYR A 80 14.76 -12.40 -10.59
C TYR A 80 13.52 -12.69 -11.44
N PHE A 81 12.67 -11.69 -11.65
CA PHE A 81 11.50 -11.87 -12.52
C PHE A 81 11.87 -12.09 -13.99
N SER A 82 12.90 -11.42 -14.51
CA SER A 82 13.39 -11.66 -15.88
C SER A 82 13.90 -13.10 -16.04
N LEU A 83 14.65 -13.64 -15.06
CA LEU A 83 15.07 -15.05 -15.04
C LEU A 83 13.88 -16.03 -14.97
N LEU A 84 12.78 -15.64 -14.37
CA LEU A 84 11.53 -16.40 -14.38
C LEU A 84 10.73 -16.24 -15.70
N GLY A 85 11.18 -15.40 -16.64
CA GLY A 85 10.53 -15.13 -17.92
C GLY A 85 9.51 -13.98 -17.90
N LEU A 86 9.57 -13.09 -16.92
CA LEU A 86 8.70 -11.92 -16.81
C LEU A 86 9.48 -10.64 -17.10
N GLU A 87 9.18 -9.98 -18.20
CA GLU A 87 9.78 -8.70 -18.54
C GLU A 87 9.07 -7.52 -17.85
N SER A 88 9.82 -6.45 -17.62
CA SER A 88 9.41 -5.29 -16.83
C SER A 88 9.33 -4.02 -17.65
N THR A 89 8.49 -3.08 -17.20
CA THR A 89 8.43 -1.70 -17.68
C THR A 89 8.26 -0.73 -16.53
N THR A 90 8.48 0.55 -16.77
CA THR A 90 8.37 1.60 -15.76
C THR A 90 7.33 2.66 -16.14
N ASP A 91 6.72 3.25 -15.10
CA ASP A 91 5.90 4.46 -15.18
C ASP A 91 6.41 5.39 -14.06
N GLY A 92 7.23 6.38 -14.43
CA GLY A 92 8.10 7.10 -13.50
C GLY A 92 9.05 6.12 -12.80
N ASN A 93 9.07 6.15 -11.47
CA ASN A 93 9.90 5.23 -10.68
C ASN A 93 9.21 3.90 -10.35
N ARG A 94 7.95 3.72 -10.72
CA ARG A 94 7.18 2.51 -10.45
C ARG A 94 7.47 1.43 -11.49
N VAL A 95 7.72 0.21 -11.04
CA VAL A 95 8.04 -0.92 -11.92
C VAL A 95 6.85 -1.87 -11.99
N TYR A 96 6.50 -2.27 -13.22
CA TYR A 96 5.37 -3.13 -13.54
C TYR A 96 5.82 -4.27 -14.48
N PRO A 97 5.06 -5.37 -14.58
CA PRO A 97 5.23 -6.28 -15.72
C PRO A 97 4.97 -5.52 -17.03
N ILE A 98 5.71 -5.81 -18.09
CA ILE A 98 5.58 -5.12 -19.39
C ILE A 98 4.16 -5.20 -19.96
N THR A 99 3.41 -6.22 -19.61
CA THR A 99 2.00 -6.39 -20.00
C THR A 99 1.05 -5.44 -19.28
N LEU A 100 1.50 -4.75 -18.22
CA LEU A 100 0.69 -3.94 -17.30
C LEU A 100 -0.49 -4.72 -16.68
N LYS A 101 -0.33 -6.04 -16.49
CA LYS A 101 -1.37 -6.93 -15.93
C LYS A 101 -0.80 -7.77 -14.79
N ALA A 102 -1.41 -7.68 -13.61
CA ALA A 102 -1.05 -8.49 -12.45
C ALA A 102 -1.14 -10.01 -12.71
N ASN A 103 -2.02 -10.42 -13.62
CA ASN A 103 -2.11 -11.82 -14.07
C ASN A 103 -0.80 -12.35 -14.65
N SER A 104 0.00 -11.54 -15.33
CA SER A 104 1.28 -12.00 -15.87
C SER A 104 2.24 -12.39 -14.76
N VAL A 105 2.33 -11.61 -13.69
CA VAL A 105 3.13 -11.94 -12.50
C VAL A 105 2.62 -13.22 -11.85
N LEU A 106 1.31 -13.33 -11.65
CA LEU A 106 0.72 -14.52 -11.02
C LEU A 106 0.95 -15.78 -11.88
N ASN A 107 0.72 -15.72 -13.19
CA ASN A 107 0.90 -16.87 -14.08
C ASN A 107 2.36 -17.32 -14.13
N THR A 108 3.32 -16.39 -14.13
CA THR A 108 4.75 -16.71 -14.04
C THR A 108 5.06 -17.45 -12.75
N LEU A 109 4.56 -16.98 -11.59
CA LEU A 109 4.78 -17.65 -10.31
C LEU A 109 4.11 -19.03 -10.28
N LEU A 110 2.88 -19.17 -10.77
CA LEU A 110 2.16 -20.45 -10.86
C LEU A 110 2.91 -21.47 -11.73
N TYR A 111 3.42 -21.04 -12.88
CA TYR A 111 4.24 -21.91 -13.75
C TYR A 111 5.46 -22.45 -13.00
N TRP A 112 6.16 -21.61 -12.23
CA TRP A 112 7.34 -22.06 -11.50
C TRP A 112 7.02 -22.91 -10.27
N LEU A 113 5.89 -22.68 -9.60
CA LEU A 113 5.39 -23.55 -8.52
C LEU A 113 5.12 -24.96 -9.06
N ASP A 114 4.45 -25.07 -10.20
CA ASP A 114 4.18 -26.35 -10.88
C ASP A 114 5.46 -27.02 -11.34
N LYS A 115 6.32 -26.29 -12.07
CA LYS A 115 7.61 -26.79 -12.57
C LYS A 115 8.54 -27.33 -11.47
N LYS A 116 8.46 -26.73 -10.27
CA LYS A 116 9.21 -27.16 -9.08
C LYS A 116 8.52 -28.30 -8.33
N GLY A 117 7.33 -28.72 -8.72
CA GLY A 117 6.58 -29.79 -8.06
C GLY A 117 6.18 -29.43 -6.62
N ILE A 118 5.74 -28.20 -6.39
CA ILE A 118 5.28 -27.74 -5.07
C ILE A 118 3.84 -28.20 -4.85
N ASP A 119 3.56 -28.84 -3.71
CA ASP A 119 2.21 -29.24 -3.30
C ASP A 119 1.41 -28.01 -2.89
N ILE A 120 0.48 -27.56 -3.74
CA ILE A 120 -0.41 -26.42 -3.46
C ILE A 120 -1.75 -26.93 -2.95
N ARG A 121 -2.05 -26.59 -1.69
CA ARG A 121 -3.34 -26.97 -1.04
C ARG A 121 -4.25 -25.75 -0.91
N SER A 122 -5.05 -25.52 -1.93
CA SER A 122 -6.13 -24.52 -1.92
C SER A 122 -7.33 -25.02 -1.10
N ASN A 123 -8.27 -24.11 -0.75
CA ASN A 123 -9.41 -24.38 0.13
C ASN A 123 -9.03 -25.01 1.47
N THR A 124 -7.80 -24.78 1.93
CA THR A 124 -7.24 -25.37 3.13
C THR A 124 -6.87 -24.28 4.13
N GLU A 125 -7.66 -24.13 5.17
CA GLU A 125 -7.44 -23.14 6.22
C GLU A 125 -6.63 -23.74 7.36
N VAL A 126 -5.48 -23.14 7.71
CA VAL A 126 -4.77 -23.51 8.94
C VAL A 126 -5.53 -22.94 10.13
N LYS A 127 -5.85 -23.81 11.09
CA LYS A 127 -6.60 -23.47 12.30
C LYS A 127 -5.69 -23.32 13.52
N GLU A 128 -4.60 -24.09 13.58
CA GLU A 128 -3.70 -24.11 14.72
C GLU A 128 -2.31 -24.58 14.29
N ILE A 129 -1.28 -24.10 15.00
CA ILE A 129 0.08 -24.60 14.93
C ILE A 129 0.49 -25.01 16.35
N LYS A 130 0.97 -26.22 16.52
CA LYS A 130 1.47 -26.73 17.81
C LYS A 130 2.94 -27.10 17.69
N LYS A 131 3.78 -26.63 18.60
CA LYS A 131 5.16 -27.12 18.71
C LYS A 131 5.14 -28.55 19.23
N ASN A 132 5.85 -29.45 18.58
CA ASN A 132 6.10 -30.80 19.01
C ASN A 132 7.60 -31.07 19.25
N LYS A 133 8.02 -32.28 19.51
CA LYS A 133 9.42 -32.61 19.82
C LYS A 133 10.37 -32.39 18.65
N ASN A 134 9.92 -32.60 17.41
CA ASN A 134 10.76 -32.61 16.22
C ASN A 134 10.51 -31.43 15.29
N GLY A 135 9.47 -30.62 15.54
CA GLY A 135 9.06 -29.53 14.67
C GLY A 135 7.69 -29.00 15.06
N PHE A 136 6.73 -29.10 14.18
CA PHE A 136 5.38 -28.57 14.39
C PHE A 136 4.31 -29.52 13.85
N ASP A 137 3.16 -29.51 14.52
CA ASP A 137 1.89 -30.02 13.98
C ASP A 137 1.07 -28.86 13.45
N VAL A 138 0.85 -28.81 12.15
CA VAL A 138 -0.01 -27.82 11.49
C VAL A 138 -1.39 -28.43 11.29
N ILE A 139 -2.38 -27.92 12.02
CA ILE A 139 -3.76 -28.40 11.99
C ILE A 139 -4.54 -27.54 11.01
N THR A 140 -5.04 -28.20 9.97
CA THR A 140 -5.81 -27.54 8.90
C THR A 140 -7.32 -27.79 9.07
N SER A 141 -8.12 -27.28 8.13
CA SER A 141 -9.55 -27.59 8.03
C SER A 141 -9.85 -29.04 7.63
N HIS A 142 -8.84 -29.79 7.15
CA HIS A 142 -9.02 -31.13 6.61
C HIS A 142 -8.21 -32.20 7.35
N ASP A 143 -6.98 -31.88 7.73
CA ASP A 143 -6.01 -32.84 8.27
C ASP A 143 -5.03 -32.20 9.25
N LYS A 144 -4.14 -33.03 9.77
CA LYS A 144 -2.94 -32.63 10.54
C LYS A 144 -1.72 -32.95 9.71
N ILE A 145 -0.83 -32.00 9.54
CA ILE A 145 0.40 -32.12 8.77
C ILE A 145 1.60 -31.89 9.69
N GLU A 146 2.54 -32.82 9.70
CA GLU A 146 3.78 -32.66 10.44
C GLU A 146 4.81 -31.89 9.62
N ALA A 147 5.44 -30.87 10.23
CA ALA A 147 6.40 -29.99 9.58
C ALA A 147 7.68 -29.89 10.40
N ASP A 148 8.84 -29.96 9.71
CA ASP A 148 10.11 -29.58 10.27
C ASP A 148 10.23 -28.08 10.39
N ILE A 149 9.72 -27.36 9.39
CA ILE A 149 9.75 -25.90 9.27
C ILE A 149 8.35 -25.36 8.94
N VAL A 150 7.96 -24.27 9.62
CA VAL A 150 6.74 -23.51 9.32
C VAL A 150 7.08 -22.08 8.93
N ILE A 151 6.54 -21.62 7.82
CA ILE A 151 6.66 -20.24 7.34
C ILE A 151 5.29 -19.57 7.36
N ALA A 152 5.12 -18.54 8.19
CA ALA A 152 3.93 -17.71 8.24
C ALA A 152 4.02 -16.59 7.18
N ALA A 153 3.32 -16.76 6.06
CA ALA A 153 3.29 -15.84 4.92
C ALA A 153 1.87 -15.40 4.55
N PHE A 154 0.93 -15.45 5.51
CA PHE A 154 -0.51 -15.26 5.30
C PHE A 154 -0.95 -13.81 5.09
N GLY A 155 -0.01 -12.85 5.11
CA GLY A 155 -0.31 -11.44 4.90
C GLY A 155 -0.93 -10.74 6.11
N GLY A 156 -1.64 -9.65 5.88
CA GLY A 156 -2.25 -8.81 6.91
C GLY A 156 -3.77 -8.95 7.02
N LYS A 157 -4.45 -7.79 7.17
CA LYS A 157 -5.92 -7.67 7.28
C LYS A 157 -6.54 -6.84 6.15
N SER A 158 -5.74 -6.26 5.28
CA SER A 158 -6.21 -5.40 4.19
C SER A 158 -6.85 -6.19 3.07
N MET A 159 -7.95 -5.66 2.50
CA MET A 159 -8.76 -6.31 1.47
C MET A 159 -9.29 -7.70 1.92
N PRO A 160 -10.11 -7.79 2.98
CA PRO A 160 -10.52 -9.07 3.57
C PRO A 160 -11.16 -10.05 2.58
N ALA A 161 -11.85 -9.54 1.55
CA ALA A 161 -12.43 -10.35 0.47
C ALA A 161 -11.40 -11.14 -0.35
N SER A 162 -10.11 -10.74 -0.29
CA SER A 162 -9.01 -11.46 -0.92
C SER A 162 -8.44 -12.60 -0.06
N GLY A 163 -8.97 -12.80 1.14
CA GLY A 163 -8.46 -13.77 2.12
C GLY A 163 -7.53 -13.16 3.19
N SER A 164 -7.11 -11.92 3.03
CA SER A 164 -6.29 -11.19 4.02
C SER A 164 -7.23 -10.56 5.07
N ASP A 165 -7.82 -11.38 5.95
CA ASP A 165 -8.84 -10.96 6.92
C ASP A 165 -8.31 -10.78 8.36
N GLY A 166 -7.02 -11.05 8.57
CA GLY A 166 -6.33 -10.90 9.85
C GLY A 166 -6.57 -12.06 10.84
N LYS A 167 -7.40 -13.05 10.51
CA LYS A 167 -7.70 -14.16 11.44
C LYS A 167 -6.48 -15.05 11.72
N SER A 168 -5.55 -15.17 10.75
CA SER A 168 -4.34 -15.99 10.92
C SER A 168 -3.40 -15.46 12.00
N PHE A 169 -3.49 -14.20 12.39
CA PHE A 169 -2.72 -13.66 13.53
C PHE A 169 -3.11 -14.31 14.86
N GLU A 170 -4.35 -14.75 15.01
CA GLU A 170 -4.80 -15.45 16.24
C GLU A 170 -4.07 -16.80 16.43
N ILE A 171 -3.61 -17.43 15.33
CA ILE A 171 -2.80 -18.65 15.39
C ILE A 171 -1.45 -18.38 16.06
N LEU A 172 -0.77 -17.33 15.58
CA LEU A 172 0.54 -16.94 16.16
C LEU A 172 0.41 -16.37 17.57
N LYS A 173 -0.70 -15.68 17.86
CA LYS A 173 -1.01 -15.18 19.20
C LYS A 173 -1.24 -16.32 20.19
N LYS A 174 -1.93 -17.39 19.78
CA LYS A 174 -2.08 -18.61 20.60
C LYS A 174 -0.77 -19.34 20.85
N LEU A 175 0.18 -19.29 19.90
CA LEU A 175 1.56 -19.72 20.13
C LEU A 175 2.33 -18.84 21.11
N GLY A 176 1.80 -17.67 21.49
CA GLY A 176 2.44 -16.74 22.41
C GLY A 176 3.32 -15.67 21.76
N LEU A 177 3.21 -15.47 20.42
CA LEU A 177 3.86 -14.35 19.75
C LEU A 177 3.06 -13.06 19.97
N LYS A 178 3.76 -11.96 20.15
CA LYS A 178 3.15 -10.64 20.30
C LYS A 178 2.71 -10.11 18.94
N ILE A 179 1.45 -9.72 18.85
CA ILE A 179 0.85 -9.08 17.67
C ILE A 179 0.53 -7.64 18.03
N THR A 180 1.00 -6.69 17.22
CA THR A 180 0.70 -5.27 17.38
C THR A 180 -0.72 -4.97 16.90
N GLU A 181 -1.27 -3.81 17.28
CA GLU A 181 -2.58 -3.37 16.83
C GLU A 181 -2.63 -3.25 15.30
N LEU A 182 -3.62 -3.89 14.68
CA LEU A 182 -3.79 -3.84 13.23
C LEU A 182 -4.60 -2.61 12.83
N LYS A 183 -4.02 -1.77 11.95
CA LYS A 183 -4.65 -0.56 11.39
C LYS A 183 -4.65 -0.60 9.87
N PRO A 184 -5.71 -0.06 9.20
CA PRO A 184 -5.69 0.08 7.76
C PRO A 184 -4.68 1.16 7.36
N ALA A 185 -3.82 0.85 6.39
CA ALA A 185 -2.86 1.78 5.82
C ALA A 185 -3.00 1.83 4.29
N LEU A 186 -2.54 2.92 3.68
CA LEU A 186 -2.73 3.21 2.27
C LEU A 186 -4.22 3.10 1.87
N THR A 187 -5.05 3.89 2.52
CA THR A 187 -6.50 3.88 2.34
C THR A 187 -7.03 5.27 2.00
N GLN A 188 -8.19 5.33 1.37
CA GLN A 188 -8.86 6.58 1.04
C GLN A 188 -9.39 7.27 2.30
N VAL A 189 -9.45 8.59 2.24
CA VAL A 189 -9.85 9.45 3.37
C VAL A 189 -11.24 10.00 3.15
N LYS A 190 -12.08 9.89 4.17
CA LYS A 190 -13.43 10.46 4.21
C LYS A 190 -13.39 11.86 4.77
N LEU A 191 -14.08 12.78 4.10
CA LEU A 191 -14.12 14.19 4.46
C LEU A 191 -15.55 14.64 4.79
N GLU A 192 -15.65 15.64 5.65
CA GLU A 192 -16.91 16.36 5.94
C GLU A 192 -17.06 17.53 4.97
N SER A 193 -17.88 17.39 3.93
CA SER A 193 -18.22 18.48 3.01
C SER A 193 -19.46 18.15 2.20
N LYS A 194 -20.38 19.10 2.09
CA LYS A 194 -21.58 19.00 1.22
C LYS A 194 -21.25 18.99 -0.27
N TYR A 195 -20.04 19.41 -0.65
CA TYR A 195 -19.63 19.59 -2.05
C TYR A 195 -19.01 18.33 -2.69
N LEU A 196 -18.72 17.29 -1.92
CA LEU A 196 -17.97 16.12 -2.41
C LEU A 196 -18.60 15.44 -3.64
N LYS A 197 -19.93 15.36 -3.70
CA LYS A 197 -20.62 14.81 -4.87
C LYS A 197 -20.32 15.60 -6.15
N HIS A 198 -20.26 16.92 -6.06
CA HIS A 198 -19.94 17.80 -7.19
C HIS A 198 -18.47 17.71 -7.58
N LEU A 199 -17.56 17.61 -6.60
CA LEU A 199 -16.12 17.51 -6.80
C LEU A 199 -15.68 16.13 -7.30
N SER A 200 -16.51 15.11 -7.15
CA SER A 200 -16.16 13.72 -7.47
C SER A 200 -15.68 13.55 -8.91
N GLY A 201 -14.53 12.87 -9.05
CA GLY A 201 -13.85 12.62 -10.33
C GLY A 201 -12.88 13.72 -10.77
N THR A 202 -12.80 14.85 -10.04
CA THR A 202 -11.75 15.85 -10.33
C THR A 202 -10.42 15.42 -9.74
N LYS A 203 -9.35 15.84 -10.42
CA LYS A 203 -7.97 15.58 -10.01
C LYS A 203 -7.20 16.88 -9.92
N VAL A 204 -6.25 16.92 -9.00
CA VAL A 204 -5.27 17.99 -8.89
C VAL A 204 -3.89 17.42 -8.55
N ILE A 205 -2.84 18.00 -9.10
CA ILE A 205 -1.45 17.62 -8.79
C ILE A 205 -0.88 18.70 -7.87
N GLY A 206 -0.51 18.29 -6.65
CA GLY A 206 0.01 19.24 -5.67
C GLY A 206 0.31 18.59 -4.33
N LYS A 207 0.60 19.45 -3.37
CA LYS A 207 0.93 19.04 -2.01
C LYS A 207 -0.34 18.88 -1.18
N ALA A 208 -0.53 17.68 -0.61
CA ALA A 208 -1.51 17.45 0.43
C ALA A 208 -0.83 17.54 1.79
N LYS A 209 -1.41 18.32 2.71
CA LYS A 209 -0.89 18.52 4.07
C LYS A 209 -1.88 18.03 5.09
N LEU A 210 -1.39 17.29 6.09
CA LEU A 210 -2.19 16.78 7.21
C LEU A 210 -1.95 17.62 8.45
N PHE A 211 -3.05 18.09 9.08
CA PHE A 211 -3.01 18.91 10.28
C PHE A 211 -3.73 18.23 11.44
N LYS A 212 -3.15 18.35 12.65
CA LYS A 212 -3.80 18.08 13.93
C LYS A 212 -4.00 19.41 14.65
N GLY A 213 -5.23 19.90 14.68
CA GLY A 213 -5.49 21.30 15.05
C GLY A 213 -4.79 22.24 14.07
N ASN A 214 -3.93 23.14 14.58
CA ASN A 214 -3.15 24.07 13.75
C ASN A 214 -1.74 23.56 13.43
N LYS A 215 -1.35 22.38 13.92
CA LYS A 215 0.00 21.81 13.67
C LYS A 215 -0.02 20.94 12.43
N GLU A 216 0.82 21.28 11.44
CA GLU A 216 1.14 20.39 10.32
C GLU A 216 1.91 19.18 10.87
N ILE A 217 1.48 17.97 10.52
CA ILE A 217 2.09 16.72 11.00
C ILE A 217 2.71 15.88 9.90
N ASP A 218 2.26 16.06 8.65
CA ASP A 218 2.82 15.36 7.48
C ASP A 218 2.45 16.09 6.18
N GLU A 219 3.31 15.98 5.15
CA GLU A 219 3.09 16.53 3.82
C GLU A 219 3.50 15.50 2.77
N ARG A 220 2.68 15.34 1.72
CA ARG A 220 2.95 14.49 0.56
C ARG A 220 2.59 15.19 -0.74
N ASN A 221 3.34 14.94 -1.81
CA ASN A 221 3.11 15.54 -3.12
C ASN A 221 2.67 14.49 -4.14
N GLY A 222 1.76 14.84 -5.03
CA GLY A 222 1.31 13.97 -6.12
C GLY A 222 -0.10 14.24 -6.60
N GLU A 223 -0.69 13.27 -7.34
CA GLU A 223 -2.05 13.36 -7.85
C GLU A 223 -3.06 13.07 -6.73
N ILE A 224 -3.93 14.03 -6.46
CA ILE A 224 -5.05 13.95 -5.52
C ILE A 224 -6.34 13.79 -6.31
N LEU A 225 -7.12 12.76 -5.99
CA LEU A 225 -8.41 12.47 -6.62
C LEU A 225 -9.55 12.76 -5.63
N PHE A 226 -10.47 13.64 -6.01
CA PHE A 226 -11.73 13.85 -5.28
C PHE A 226 -12.73 12.75 -5.59
N THR A 227 -13.40 12.25 -4.56
CA THR A 227 -14.45 11.23 -4.63
C THR A 227 -15.73 11.74 -3.99
N ASN A 228 -16.84 11.01 -4.14
CA ASN A 228 -18.12 11.40 -3.53
C ASN A 228 -18.17 11.28 -2.00
N TYR A 229 -17.13 10.74 -1.37
CA TYR A 229 -16.99 10.58 0.08
C TYR A 229 -15.74 11.26 0.67
N GLY A 230 -14.87 11.80 -0.16
CA GLY A 230 -13.62 12.41 0.29
C GLY A 230 -12.55 12.47 -0.79
N ILE A 231 -11.33 12.06 -0.47
CA ILE A 231 -10.18 12.13 -1.35
C ILE A 231 -9.37 10.83 -1.35
N SER A 232 -8.63 10.62 -2.44
CA SER A 232 -7.76 9.50 -2.70
C SER A 232 -6.53 9.96 -3.52
N GLY A 233 -5.74 9.05 -4.00
CA GLY A 233 -4.50 9.30 -4.73
C GLY A 233 -3.27 9.01 -3.89
N PRO A 234 -2.11 8.79 -4.50
CA PRO A 234 -0.90 8.39 -3.79
C PRO A 234 -0.57 9.21 -2.54
N PRO A 235 -0.54 10.57 -2.59
CA PRO A 235 -0.23 11.37 -1.41
C PRO A 235 -1.25 11.19 -0.29
N ILE A 236 -2.53 10.99 -0.62
CA ILE A 236 -3.58 10.78 0.37
C ILE A 236 -3.49 9.39 1.00
N LEU A 237 -3.13 8.38 0.20
CA LEU A 237 -2.89 7.03 0.70
C LEU A 237 -1.72 7.02 1.71
N ASP A 238 -0.63 7.70 1.40
CA ASP A 238 0.52 7.81 2.30
C ASP A 238 0.18 8.58 3.59
N LEU A 239 -0.53 9.70 3.49
CA LEU A 239 -1.00 10.45 4.67
C LEU A 239 -1.96 9.65 5.55
N SER A 240 -2.70 8.68 4.96
CA SER A 240 -3.75 7.93 5.66
C SER A 240 -3.26 7.16 6.88
N VAL A 241 -1.97 6.83 6.93
CA VAL A 241 -1.34 6.10 8.04
C VAL A 241 -1.30 6.93 9.34
N ASN A 242 -1.30 8.26 9.22
CA ASN A 242 -1.23 9.21 10.33
C ASN A 242 -2.59 9.88 10.63
N ILE A 243 -3.65 9.47 9.91
CA ILE A 243 -4.98 10.08 10.01
C ILE A 243 -5.72 9.60 11.26
N SER A 244 -6.34 10.59 11.93
CA SER A 244 -7.35 10.38 12.96
C SER A 244 -8.58 11.26 12.66
N GLU A 245 -9.75 10.84 13.13
CA GLU A 245 -10.96 11.67 13.05
C GLU A 245 -10.73 13.02 13.73
N GLY A 246 -11.22 14.08 13.10
CA GLY A 246 -11.03 15.47 13.56
C GLY A 246 -9.74 16.14 13.06
N ASN A 247 -8.86 15.43 12.36
CA ASN A 247 -7.76 16.05 11.62
C ASN A 247 -8.30 16.88 10.46
N PHE A 248 -7.44 17.71 9.87
CA PHE A 248 -7.72 18.45 8.65
C PHE A 248 -6.72 18.07 7.57
N ILE A 249 -7.20 17.97 6.32
CA ILE A 249 -6.35 17.88 5.14
C ILE A 249 -6.50 19.16 4.34
N GLU A 250 -5.37 19.78 4.02
CA GLU A 250 -5.24 20.94 3.13
C GLU A 250 -4.73 20.48 1.79
N VAL A 251 -5.41 20.90 0.71
CA VAL A 251 -5.03 20.57 -0.67
C VAL A 251 -5.22 21.81 -1.56
N PRO A 252 -4.38 22.02 -2.59
CA PRO A 252 -4.63 23.03 -3.60
C PRO A 252 -5.76 22.58 -4.53
N LEU A 253 -6.41 23.55 -5.18
CA LEU A 253 -7.36 23.31 -6.28
C LEU A 253 -6.75 23.66 -7.65
N ILE A 254 -5.53 24.19 -7.66
CA ILE A 254 -4.73 24.49 -8.84
C ILE A 254 -3.59 23.46 -8.93
N ASN A 255 -3.27 23.03 -10.15
CA ASN A 255 -2.14 22.12 -10.38
C ASN A 255 -0.81 22.84 -10.23
N ASN A 256 0.20 22.13 -9.70
CA ASN A 256 1.61 22.54 -9.72
C ASN A 256 1.86 23.95 -9.13
N VAL A 257 1.30 24.22 -7.95
CA VAL A 257 1.53 25.46 -7.23
C VAL A 257 3.01 25.66 -6.96
N ASP A 258 3.55 26.81 -7.37
CA ASP A 258 4.93 27.25 -7.19
C ASP A 258 4.99 28.61 -6.45
N GLU A 259 6.20 29.10 -6.18
CA GLU A 259 6.45 30.38 -5.51
C GLU A 259 5.89 31.60 -6.26
N ASN A 260 5.75 31.51 -7.58
CA ASN A 260 5.24 32.59 -8.43
C ASN A 260 3.73 32.52 -8.65
N THR A 261 3.05 31.49 -8.14
CA THR A 261 1.62 31.27 -8.41
C THR A 261 0.76 32.41 -7.88
N VAL A 262 1.07 32.94 -6.71
CA VAL A 262 0.33 34.07 -6.12
C VAL A 262 0.46 35.32 -6.98
N ASP A 263 1.67 35.67 -7.41
CA ASP A 263 1.91 36.85 -8.26
C ASP A 263 1.24 36.71 -9.64
N LYS A 264 1.24 35.50 -10.22
CA LYS A 264 0.51 35.22 -11.46
C LYS A 264 -1.00 35.43 -11.28
N LEU A 265 -1.58 35.04 -10.14
CA LEU A 265 -3.02 35.23 -9.86
C LEU A 265 -3.36 36.72 -9.70
N TYR A 266 -2.52 37.51 -9.02
CA TYR A 266 -2.69 38.94 -8.92
C TYR A 266 -2.53 39.65 -10.27
N SER A 267 -1.49 39.31 -11.03
CA SER A 267 -1.30 39.88 -12.39
C SER A 267 -2.48 39.60 -13.29
N ARG A 268 -3.02 38.39 -13.23
CA ARG A 268 -4.22 37.97 -13.95
C ARG A 268 -5.47 38.73 -13.49
N TYR A 269 -5.61 39.04 -12.19
CA TYR A 269 -6.72 39.84 -11.67
C TYR A 269 -6.76 41.23 -12.32
N TYR A 270 -5.63 41.93 -12.39
CA TYR A 270 -5.55 43.24 -13.02
C TYR A 270 -5.68 43.19 -14.54
N MET A 271 -5.18 42.14 -15.18
CA MET A 271 -5.26 41.99 -16.65
C MET A 271 -6.69 41.70 -17.11
N LEU A 272 -7.49 41.01 -16.32
CA LEU A 272 -8.83 40.53 -16.65
C LEU A 272 -9.92 41.21 -15.81
N GLU A 273 -9.74 42.48 -15.49
CA GLU A 273 -10.61 43.24 -14.58
C GLU A 273 -12.09 43.31 -15.02
N ASP A 274 -12.35 43.26 -16.34
CA ASP A 274 -13.70 43.26 -16.91
C ASP A 274 -14.32 41.85 -17.05
N PHE A 275 -13.55 40.79 -16.79
CA PHE A 275 -14.05 39.42 -16.84
C PHE A 275 -14.92 39.14 -15.62
N SER A 276 -15.93 38.29 -15.81
CA SER A 276 -16.65 37.75 -14.65
C SER A 276 -15.78 36.81 -13.82
N LEU A 277 -16.13 36.57 -12.57
CA LEU A 277 -15.43 35.62 -11.70
C LEU A 277 -15.41 34.20 -12.32
N GLU A 278 -16.50 33.76 -12.95
CA GLU A 278 -16.56 32.47 -13.64
C GLU A 278 -15.53 32.40 -14.77
N GLU A 279 -15.43 33.45 -15.59
CA GLU A 279 -14.45 33.51 -16.71
C GLU A 279 -13.02 33.62 -16.19
N TYR A 280 -12.78 34.37 -15.14
CA TYR A 280 -11.47 34.43 -14.49
C TYR A 280 -10.99 33.05 -14.03
N LEU A 281 -11.86 32.26 -13.36
CA LEU A 281 -11.56 30.95 -12.83
C LEU A 281 -11.45 29.87 -13.92
N MET A 282 -12.20 30.01 -15.03
CA MET A 282 -12.29 29.02 -16.10
C MET A 282 -10.93 28.63 -16.71
N GLY A 283 -9.96 29.55 -16.72
CA GLY A 283 -8.62 29.32 -17.28
C GLY A 283 -7.63 28.72 -16.28
N ILE A 284 -8.01 28.49 -15.01
CA ILE A 284 -7.07 28.07 -13.96
C ILE A 284 -7.51 26.86 -13.15
N VAL A 285 -8.79 26.53 -13.11
CA VAL A 285 -9.32 25.37 -12.38
C VAL A 285 -10.36 24.59 -13.18
N ASP A 286 -10.60 23.32 -12.80
CA ASP A 286 -11.70 22.53 -13.34
C ASP A 286 -13.06 23.19 -13.04
N LYS A 287 -14.03 23.05 -13.95
CA LYS A 287 -15.38 23.65 -13.82
C LYS A 287 -16.06 23.32 -12.50
N LYS A 288 -15.84 22.13 -11.94
CA LYS A 288 -16.43 21.72 -10.66
C LYS A 288 -15.84 22.50 -9.50
N PHE A 289 -14.57 22.87 -9.55
CA PHE A 289 -13.93 23.74 -8.57
C PHE A 289 -14.45 25.18 -8.67
N ILE A 290 -14.76 25.68 -9.87
CA ILE A 290 -15.40 27.00 -10.05
C ILE A 290 -16.70 27.06 -9.26
N HIS A 291 -17.60 26.10 -9.46
CA HIS A 291 -18.87 26.05 -8.73
C HIS A 291 -18.66 25.94 -7.20
N TYR A 292 -17.70 25.13 -6.79
CA TYR A 292 -17.35 25.01 -5.36
C TYR A 292 -16.92 26.36 -4.75
N ILE A 293 -16.01 27.08 -5.41
CA ILE A 293 -15.47 28.36 -4.93
C ILE A 293 -16.58 29.42 -4.84
N ILE A 294 -17.39 29.54 -5.89
CA ILE A 294 -18.49 30.50 -5.97
C ILE A 294 -19.53 30.24 -4.87
N ASP A 295 -19.98 28.98 -4.74
CA ASP A 295 -20.95 28.59 -3.70
C ASP A 295 -20.38 28.73 -2.29
N TYR A 296 -19.12 28.38 -2.09
CA TYR A 296 -18.47 28.45 -0.77
C TYR A 296 -18.33 29.90 -0.28
N LEU A 297 -17.98 30.83 -1.18
CA LEU A 297 -17.85 32.25 -0.88
C LEU A 297 -19.16 33.02 -0.96
N ASN A 298 -20.24 32.38 -1.45
CA ASN A 298 -21.52 33.01 -1.70
C ASN A 298 -21.39 34.26 -2.58
N LEU A 299 -20.60 34.15 -3.68
CA LEU A 299 -20.39 35.22 -4.64
C LEU A 299 -21.28 35.02 -5.87
N ASP A 300 -21.59 36.11 -6.58
CA ASP A 300 -22.23 36.01 -7.90
C ASP A 300 -21.16 35.61 -8.94
N LYS A 301 -21.42 34.51 -9.67
CA LYS A 301 -20.51 34.03 -10.73
C LYS A 301 -20.29 35.05 -11.85
N LYS A 302 -21.24 35.96 -12.06
CA LYS A 302 -21.21 37.02 -13.10
C LYS A 302 -20.60 38.33 -12.62
N ILE A 303 -20.22 38.43 -11.33
CA ILE A 303 -19.58 39.63 -10.81
C ILE A 303 -18.26 39.89 -11.56
N ALA A 304 -18.07 41.11 -12.06
CA ALA A 304 -16.82 41.49 -12.73
C ALA A 304 -15.67 41.53 -11.72
N MET A 305 -14.47 41.16 -12.15
CA MET A 305 -13.30 41.08 -11.25
C MET A 305 -12.97 42.42 -10.59
N ASN A 306 -13.13 43.55 -11.32
CA ASN A 306 -12.96 44.90 -10.76
C ASN A 306 -13.97 45.28 -9.68
N MET A 307 -15.08 44.54 -9.54
CA MET A 307 -16.08 44.71 -8.48
C MET A 307 -15.82 43.82 -7.27
N ILE A 308 -14.87 42.89 -7.34
CA ILE A 308 -14.47 42.02 -6.23
C ILE A 308 -13.47 42.78 -5.36
N SER A 309 -13.80 42.92 -4.06
CA SER A 309 -12.88 43.56 -3.13
C SER A 309 -11.57 42.79 -2.98
N MET A 310 -10.46 43.47 -2.70
CA MET A 310 -9.19 42.81 -2.42
C MET A 310 -9.25 41.77 -1.30
N PRO A 311 -9.95 41.99 -0.18
CA PRO A 311 -10.15 40.97 0.84
C PRO A 311 -10.89 39.73 0.33
N ASP A 312 -11.87 39.88 -0.56
CA ASP A 312 -12.59 38.72 -1.12
C ASP A 312 -11.72 38.00 -2.17
N PHE A 313 -10.94 38.73 -2.96
CA PHE A 313 -9.98 38.14 -3.87
C PHE A 313 -8.89 37.34 -3.12
N GLN A 314 -8.40 37.84 -1.97
CA GLN A 314 -7.49 37.10 -1.10
C GLN A 314 -8.09 35.78 -0.61
N LYS A 315 -9.39 35.77 -0.25
CA LYS A 315 -10.09 34.52 0.11
C LYS A 315 -10.18 33.56 -1.07
N ILE A 316 -10.40 34.05 -2.29
CA ILE A 316 -10.39 33.22 -3.50
C ILE A 316 -9.01 32.56 -3.67
N ILE A 317 -7.91 33.35 -3.53
CA ILE A 317 -6.54 32.80 -3.59
C ILE A 317 -6.33 31.77 -2.49
N GLU A 318 -6.76 32.03 -1.25
CA GLU A 318 -6.59 31.08 -0.15
C GLU A 318 -7.31 29.75 -0.45
N ILE A 319 -8.53 29.77 -0.96
CA ILE A 319 -9.27 28.56 -1.34
C ILE A 319 -8.56 27.83 -2.50
N LEU A 320 -8.09 28.56 -3.50
CA LEU A 320 -7.36 27.97 -4.63
C LEU A 320 -6.09 27.24 -4.21
N LEU A 321 -5.38 27.75 -3.22
CA LEU A 321 -4.07 27.26 -2.82
C LEU A 321 -4.10 26.35 -1.57
N LYS A 322 -5.09 26.53 -0.67
CA LYS A 322 -5.09 25.95 0.67
C LYS A 322 -6.50 25.53 1.14
N SER A 323 -7.24 24.86 0.28
CA SER A 323 -8.56 24.34 0.67
C SER A 323 -8.44 23.31 1.79
N LYS A 324 -9.05 23.61 2.96
CA LYS A 324 -9.05 22.74 4.14
C LYS A 324 -10.34 21.94 4.26
N PHE A 325 -10.20 20.64 4.46
CA PHE A 325 -11.30 19.72 4.68
C PHE A 325 -11.13 18.97 5.99
N LYS A 326 -12.18 18.88 6.78
CA LYS A 326 -12.18 18.11 8.02
C LYS A 326 -12.28 16.62 7.71
N VAL A 327 -11.43 15.83 8.34
CA VAL A 327 -11.39 14.37 8.21
C VAL A 327 -12.42 13.77 9.18
N ILE A 328 -13.26 12.88 8.67
CA ILE A 328 -14.24 12.07 9.43
C ILE A 328 -13.86 10.58 9.47
N GLY A 329 -12.66 10.23 9.03
CA GLY A 329 -12.12 8.88 9.07
C GLY A 329 -11.56 8.41 7.74
N THR A 330 -11.39 7.09 7.61
CA THR A 330 -10.92 6.42 6.41
C THR A 330 -11.94 5.42 5.88
N THR A 331 -11.70 4.83 4.71
CA THR A 331 -12.54 3.74 4.19
C THR A 331 -12.25 2.38 4.84
N GLY A 332 -11.28 2.32 5.75
CA GLY A 332 -10.97 1.15 6.56
C GLY A 332 -10.35 -0.01 5.78
N PHE A 333 -10.28 -1.18 6.42
CA PHE A 333 -9.63 -2.37 5.86
C PHE A 333 -10.21 -2.86 4.53
N LYS A 334 -11.48 -2.61 4.26
CA LYS A 334 -12.13 -3.02 3.00
C LYS A 334 -11.41 -2.48 1.76
N ASN A 335 -10.92 -1.25 1.86
CA ASN A 335 -10.30 -0.54 0.75
C ASN A 335 -8.82 -0.18 1.01
N SER A 336 -8.25 -0.57 2.14
CA SER A 336 -6.82 -0.36 2.40
C SER A 336 -5.98 -1.29 1.54
N GLN A 337 -4.83 -0.81 1.07
CA GLN A 337 -3.91 -1.64 0.28
C GLN A 337 -3.04 -2.51 1.18
N VAL A 338 -2.65 -1.99 2.35
CA VAL A 338 -1.79 -2.68 3.31
C VAL A 338 -2.31 -2.54 4.74
N THR A 339 -1.76 -3.37 5.60
CA THR A 339 -2.02 -3.38 7.05
C THR A 339 -0.79 -2.82 7.75
N ARG A 340 -0.97 -1.77 8.56
CA ARG A 340 0.00 -1.39 9.59
C ARG A 340 -0.25 -2.27 10.82
N GLY A 341 0.81 -2.79 11.42
CA GLY A 341 0.70 -3.81 12.45
C GLY A 341 0.90 -5.23 11.92
N GLY A 342 1.06 -6.18 12.82
CA GLY A 342 1.40 -7.57 12.53
C GLY A 342 2.20 -8.17 13.67
N VAL A 343 2.99 -9.20 13.39
CA VAL A 343 3.93 -9.77 14.39
C VAL A 343 4.91 -8.68 14.78
N ASP A 344 5.02 -8.44 16.10
CA ASP A 344 5.95 -7.46 16.66
C ASP A 344 7.39 -7.83 16.29
N LEU A 345 8.14 -6.87 15.75
CA LEU A 345 9.49 -7.11 15.26
C LEU A 345 10.48 -7.52 16.36
N SER A 346 10.15 -7.27 17.64
CA SER A 346 10.92 -7.79 18.76
C SER A 346 10.89 -9.32 18.88
N GLU A 347 9.89 -9.98 18.28
CA GLU A 347 9.70 -11.44 18.27
C GLU A 347 10.50 -12.14 17.16
N VAL A 348 11.07 -11.38 16.21
CA VAL A 348 11.65 -11.91 14.96
C VAL A 348 13.06 -11.38 14.74
N ASN A 349 13.95 -12.22 14.24
CA ASN A 349 15.29 -11.82 13.82
C ASN A 349 15.23 -11.15 12.44
N ASN A 350 15.85 -9.98 12.29
CA ASN A 350 15.87 -9.24 11.02
C ASN A 350 16.81 -9.85 9.97
N TYR A 351 17.67 -10.79 10.37
CA TYR A 351 18.63 -11.42 9.50
C TYR A 351 17.98 -12.51 8.62
N ASP A 352 17.16 -13.38 9.22
CA ASP A 352 16.63 -14.57 8.61
C ASP A 352 15.11 -14.75 8.76
N TYR A 353 14.43 -13.79 9.42
CA TYR A 353 12.99 -13.81 9.73
C TYR A 353 12.57 -14.94 10.68
N SER A 354 13.52 -15.61 11.36
CA SER A 354 13.21 -16.65 12.34
C SER A 354 12.56 -16.06 13.58
N SER A 355 11.63 -16.81 14.17
CA SER A 355 11.07 -16.48 15.48
C SER A 355 12.14 -16.62 16.56
N LYS A 356 12.23 -15.62 17.45
CA LYS A 356 13.12 -15.71 18.64
C LYS A 356 12.60 -16.67 19.71
N LYS A 357 11.33 -17.10 19.62
CA LYS A 357 10.71 -18.03 20.60
C LYS A 357 10.70 -19.48 20.14
N PHE A 358 10.61 -19.70 18.83
CA PHE A 358 10.44 -21.03 18.27
C PHE A 358 11.42 -21.25 17.13
N GLU A 359 12.34 -22.18 17.35
CA GLU A 359 13.22 -22.66 16.30
C GLU A 359 12.40 -23.23 15.13
N ASN A 360 12.82 -22.96 13.88
CA ASN A 360 12.18 -23.39 12.64
C ASN A 360 10.76 -22.80 12.39
N LEU A 361 10.40 -21.72 13.09
CA LEU A 361 9.25 -20.88 12.74
C LEU A 361 9.74 -19.56 12.15
N TYR A 362 9.27 -19.24 10.95
CA TYR A 362 9.64 -18.02 10.22
C TYR A 362 8.41 -17.18 9.90
N ILE A 363 8.57 -15.87 9.90
CA ILE A 363 7.50 -14.92 9.58
C ILE A 363 7.98 -13.97 8.48
N ILE A 364 7.26 -13.89 7.34
CA ILE A 364 7.67 -13.09 6.18
C ILE A 364 6.52 -12.25 5.61
N GLY A 365 6.89 -11.27 4.80
CA GLY A 365 5.96 -10.39 4.12
C GLY A 365 5.12 -9.56 5.07
N GLU A 366 3.88 -9.26 4.69
CA GLU A 366 2.95 -8.38 5.42
C GLU A 366 2.43 -9.00 6.74
N ALA A 367 2.82 -10.23 7.09
CA ALA A 367 2.57 -10.79 8.42
C ALA A 367 3.43 -10.14 9.51
N LEU A 368 4.55 -9.55 9.15
CA LEU A 368 5.39 -8.71 10.01
C LEU A 368 4.78 -7.30 10.17
N ASN A 369 5.05 -6.66 11.31
CA ASN A 369 4.68 -5.26 11.51
C ASN A 369 5.57 -4.32 10.68
N ILE A 370 5.44 -4.41 9.36
CA ILE A 370 6.17 -3.60 8.37
C ILE A 370 5.19 -3.17 7.29
N ASP A 371 5.06 -1.88 7.11
CA ASP A 371 4.34 -1.27 5.99
C ASP A 371 5.24 -0.23 5.31
N GLY A 372 5.10 -0.13 4.00
CA GLY A 372 5.83 0.83 3.17
C GLY A 372 4.87 1.81 2.49
N ASP A 373 5.43 2.90 1.97
CA ASP A 373 4.75 3.92 1.19
C ASP A 373 4.00 3.33 -0.02
N CYS A 374 3.12 4.14 -0.62
CA CYS A 374 2.45 3.79 -1.88
C CYS A 374 3.43 3.86 -3.05
N GLY A 375 3.62 2.74 -3.77
CA GLY A 375 4.52 2.78 -4.93
C GLY A 375 5.34 1.54 -5.21
N GLY A 376 4.92 0.36 -4.75
CA GLY A 376 5.60 -0.91 -5.01
C GLY A 376 6.44 -1.44 -3.85
N TYR A 377 6.65 -0.64 -2.82
CA TYR A 377 7.49 -0.99 -1.67
C TYR A 377 6.99 -2.22 -0.91
N ASN A 378 5.70 -2.31 -0.63
CA ASN A 378 5.09 -3.43 0.10
C ASN A 378 5.19 -4.76 -0.67
N LEU A 379 4.99 -4.75 -1.98
CA LEU A 379 5.18 -5.94 -2.81
C LEU A 379 6.66 -6.30 -2.90
N HIS A 380 7.55 -5.32 -3.03
CA HIS A 380 8.98 -5.55 -3.00
C HIS A 380 9.40 -6.31 -1.74
N PHE A 381 9.03 -5.80 -0.56
CA PHE A 381 9.37 -6.45 0.71
C PHE A 381 8.78 -7.87 0.82
N ALA A 382 7.56 -8.08 0.33
CA ALA A 382 6.95 -9.40 0.32
C ALA A 382 7.75 -10.39 -0.55
N PHE A 383 8.14 -10.00 -1.76
CA PHE A 383 8.97 -10.81 -2.65
C PHE A 383 10.39 -11.02 -2.10
N ALA A 384 11.02 -9.95 -1.62
CA ALA A 384 12.38 -9.98 -1.09
C ALA A 384 12.51 -10.89 0.13
N SER A 385 11.59 -10.77 1.10
CA SER A 385 11.59 -11.63 2.28
C SER A 385 11.35 -13.10 1.93
N GLY A 386 10.46 -13.37 0.97
CA GLY A 386 10.20 -14.71 0.45
C GLY A 386 11.43 -15.29 -0.26
N TYR A 387 12.08 -14.53 -1.13
CA TYR A 387 13.28 -14.95 -1.85
C TYR A 387 14.43 -15.28 -0.90
N ARG A 388 14.75 -14.35 0.01
CA ARG A 388 15.87 -14.51 0.95
C ARG A 388 15.69 -15.72 1.85
N LEU A 389 14.51 -15.87 2.45
CA LEU A 389 14.23 -17.03 3.29
C LEU A 389 14.26 -18.34 2.50
N GLY A 390 13.61 -18.37 1.33
CA GLY A 390 13.58 -19.57 0.49
C GLY A 390 14.99 -20.00 0.05
N LYS A 391 15.83 -19.06 -0.38
CA LYS A 391 17.22 -19.32 -0.76
C LYS A 391 18.03 -19.85 0.42
N MET A 392 17.94 -19.22 1.60
CA MET A 392 18.63 -19.68 2.79
C MET A 392 18.26 -21.13 3.14
N LEU A 393 16.96 -21.47 3.08
CA LEU A 393 16.49 -22.82 3.41
C LEU A 393 16.88 -23.87 2.35
N SER A 394 17.14 -23.48 1.12
CA SER A 394 17.65 -24.38 0.10
C SER A 394 19.15 -24.61 0.19
N GLU A 395 19.92 -23.63 0.68
CA GLU A 395 21.40 -23.69 0.82
C GLU A 395 21.84 -24.39 2.11
N ASN A 396 21.10 -24.26 3.23
CA ASN A 396 21.46 -24.85 4.53
C ASN A 396 21.30 -26.39 4.59
N ASN A 397 21.00 -27.04 3.49
CA ASN A 397 20.86 -28.50 3.37
C ASN A 397 22.00 -29.17 2.58
N LEU A 398 23.13 -28.46 2.41
CA LEU A 398 24.34 -29.01 1.79
C LEU A 398 25.29 -29.65 2.83
#